data_31e5c298aefd977dfae64871ef7c89de
#
_entry.id   31e5c298aefd977dfae64871ef7c89de
#
_cell.length_a   1.000
_cell.length_b   1.000
_cell.length_c   1.000
_cell.angle_alpha   90.00
_cell.angle_beta   90.00
_cell.angle_gamma   90.00
#
_symmetry.space_group_name_H-M   'P 1'
#
loop_
_entity.id
_entity.type
_entity.pdbx_description
1 polymer ?
#
loop_
_entity_poly.entity_id
_entity_poly.type
_entity_poly.pdbx_seq_one_letter_code
_entity_poly.pdbx_strand_id
1 'polypeptide(L)'
;KYKLNMILAGVEDAPLVIDELAASEIPVIINPMDNIPDSFDELSSSLELSALLSNAGITVLFDTSRSHNYHLIRQGAGNAVAYGMDYLDAIAGLSTNVANVFGLKDRGSITKGHYADIAIWESDPLEPASIPSYIFINGIESDLTTRSSRLKDRYIKKLDKK
;
A
#
# COMPACT_ATOMS: atom_id res chain seq x y z
N LYS A 1 -28.16 6.43 18.19
CA LYS A 1 -27.09 5.66 17.51
C LYS A 1 -26.33 6.61 16.59
N TYR A 2 -25.05 6.83 16.83
CA TYR A 2 -24.21 7.68 15.98
C TYR A 2 -23.88 6.89 14.72
N LYS A 3 -24.00 7.52 13.53
CA LYS A 3 -23.43 6.98 12.28
C LYS A 3 -21.99 7.50 12.19
N LEU A 4 -21.03 6.66 12.53
CA LEU A 4 -19.61 6.99 12.41
C LEU A 4 -19.06 6.30 11.16
N ASN A 5 -18.28 7.03 10.37
CA ASN A 5 -17.42 6.41 9.37
C ASN A 5 -16.15 6.00 10.11
N MET A 6 -15.90 4.71 10.19
CA MET A 6 -14.77 4.12 10.93
C MET A 6 -13.84 3.39 9.98
N ILE A 7 -12.58 3.37 10.35
CA ILE A 7 -11.55 2.49 9.78
C ILE A 7 -10.92 1.81 11.00
N LEU A 8 -10.73 0.50 10.95
CA LEU A 8 -10.04 -0.23 12.01
C LEU A 8 -8.55 -0.36 11.65
N ALA A 9 -7.70 -0.24 12.65
CA ALA A 9 -6.27 -0.48 12.59
C ALA A 9 -5.86 -1.40 13.75
N GLY A 10 -4.76 -2.14 13.60
CA GLY A 10 -4.34 -3.10 14.64
C GLY A 10 -5.34 -4.27 14.72
N VAL A 11 -5.60 -4.91 13.58
CA VAL A 11 -6.62 -5.98 13.46
C VAL A 11 -5.98 -7.37 13.33
N GLU A 12 -4.86 -7.59 13.99
CA GLU A 12 -4.09 -8.84 13.93
C GLU A 12 -4.93 -10.03 14.38
N ASP A 13 -5.84 -9.84 15.34
CA ASP A 13 -6.76 -10.86 15.84
C ASP A 13 -8.09 -10.93 15.05
N ALA A 14 -8.23 -10.19 13.94
CA ALA A 14 -9.40 -10.27 13.07
C ALA A 14 -9.79 -11.70 12.61
N PRO A 15 -8.87 -12.66 12.40
CA PRO A 15 -9.22 -14.02 12.06
C PRO A 15 -10.17 -14.69 13.05
N LEU A 16 -10.20 -14.25 14.31
CA LEU A 16 -11.06 -14.81 15.36
C LEU A 16 -12.54 -14.35 15.22
N VAL A 17 -12.78 -13.25 14.50
CA VAL A 17 -14.09 -12.61 14.35
C VAL A 17 -14.34 -12.18 12.90
N ILE A 18 -13.80 -12.93 11.94
CA ILE A 18 -13.74 -12.52 10.53
C ILE A 18 -15.14 -12.33 9.92
N ASP A 19 -16.10 -13.19 10.27
CA ASP A 19 -17.47 -13.15 9.75
C ASP A 19 -18.20 -11.89 10.25
N GLU A 20 -18.04 -11.55 11.53
CA GLU A 20 -18.61 -10.33 12.12
C GLU A 20 -17.98 -9.08 11.52
N LEU A 21 -16.67 -9.11 11.31
CA LEU A 21 -15.95 -8.00 10.69
C LEU A 21 -16.38 -7.80 9.23
N ALA A 22 -16.50 -8.87 8.45
CA ALA A 22 -17.01 -8.83 7.09
C ALA A 22 -18.44 -8.30 7.04
N ALA A 23 -19.31 -8.76 7.93
CA ALA A 23 -20.70 -8.30 8.02
C ALA A 23 -20.83 -6.82 8.45
N SER A 24 -19.79 -6.26 9.06
CA SER A 24 -19.78 -4.85 9.48
C SER A 24 -19.55 -3.87 8.34
N GLU A 25 -18.98 -4.32 7.23
CA GLU A 25 -18.52 -3.50 6.08
C GLU A 25 -17.51 -2.42 6.48
N ILE A 26 -16.88 -2.53 7.64
CA ILE A 26 -15.88 -1.56 8.12
C ILE A 26 -14.54 -1.86 7.44
N PRO A 27 -13.93 -0.90 6.73
CA PRO A 27 -12.62 -1.09 6.13
C PRO A 27 -11.52 -1.20 7.19
N VAL A 28 -10.46 -1.93 6.86
CA VAL A 28 -9.31 -2.11 7.73
C VAL A 28 -8.05 -1.53 7.11
N ILE A 29 -7.15 -1.03 7.96
CA ILE A 29 -5.82 -0.61 7.55
C ILE A 29 -4.80 -1.47 8.30
N ILE A 30 -3.91 -2.12 7.56
CA ILE A 30 -2.95 -3.10 8.08
C ILE A 30 -1.55 -2.85 7.54
N ASN A 31 -0.55 -3.28 8.30
CA ASN A 31 0.81 -3.40 7.81
C ASN A 31 1.14 -4.88 7.50
N PRO A 32 1.22 -5.27 6.22
CA PRO A 32 1.48 -6.67 5.85
C PRO A 32 2.87 -7.19 6.25
N MET A 33 3.72 -6.32 6.79
CA MET A 33 5.05 -6.69 7.28
C MET A 33 5.03 -7.12 8.76
N ASP A 34 3.96 -6.77 9.49
CA ASP A 34 3.79 -7.14 10.90
C ASP A 34 3.21 -8.56 10.98
N ASN A 35 4.09 -9.54 11.17
CA ASN A 35 3.77 -10.96 11.12
C ASN A 35 4.17 -11.75 12.38
N ILE A 36 4.67 -11.04 13.37
CA ILE A 36 5.08 -11.59 14.67
C ILE A 36 4.35 -10.82 15.74
N PRO A 37 3.67 -11.49 16.70
CA PRO A 37 2.98 -10.80 17.78
C PRO A 37 3.97 -10.07 18.67
N ASP A 38 3.79 -8.75 18.80
CA ASP A 38 4.55 -7.91 19.74
C ASP A 38 3.94 -7.95 21.15
N SER A 39 2.69 -8.38 21.27
CA SER A 39 1.92 -8.43 22.51
C SER A 39 0.97 -9.62 22.55
N PHE A 40 0.35 -9.85 23.72
CA PHE A 40 -0.71 -10.87 23.86
C PHE A 40 -2.00 -10.54 23.13
N ASP A 41 -2.18 -9.29 22.71
CA ASP A 41 -3.35 -8.84 21.96
C ASP A 41 -3.18 -9.01 20.42
N GLU A 42 -2.08 -9.65 19.98
CA GLU A 42 -1.71 -9.80 18.58
C GLU A 42 -1.32 -11.25 18.24
N LEU A 43 -1.82 -12.22 19.01
CA LEU A 43 -1.40 -13.63 18.91
C LEU A 43 -1.74 -14.26 17.55
N SER A 44 -2.69 -13.70 16.82
CA SER A 44 -3.08 -14.17 15.48
C SER A 44 -2.33 -13.47 14.34
N SER A 45 -1.29 -12.69 14.65
CA SER A 45 -0.44 -12.04 13.62
C SER A 45 0.08 -13.08 12.64
N SER A 46 -0.09 -12.84 11.36
CA SER A 46 0.23 -13.78 10.29
C SER A 46 0.50 -13.05 9.00
N LEU A 47 1.39 -13.60 8.18
CA LEU A 47 1.66 -13.10 6.82
C LEU A 47 0.43 -13.26 5.90
N GLU A 48 -0.44 -14.23 6.18
CA GLU A 48 -1.66 -14.49 5.43
C GLU A 48 -2.83 -13.57 5.81
N LEU A 49 -2.69 -12.71 6.82
CA LEU A 49 -3.78 -11.86 7.32
C LEU A 49 -4.41 -11.03 6.20
N SER A 50 -3.59 -10.40 5.35
CA SER A 50 -4.08 -9.61 4.21
C SER A 50 -4.98 -10.42 3.26
N ALA A 51 -4.57 -11.65 2.96
CA ALA A 51 -5.32 -12.57 2.11
C ALA A 51 -6.61 -13.03 2.77
N LEU A 52 -6.57 -13.37 4.06
CA LEU A 52 -7.76 -13.78 4.82
C LEU A 52 -8.82 -12.68 4.82
N LEU A 53 -8.42 -11.45 5.11
CA LEU A 53 -9.32 -10.28 5.13
C LEU A 53 -9.93 -10.00 3.74
N SER A 54 -9.09 -9.95 2.69
CA SER A 54 -9.56 -9.71 1.33
C SER A 54 -10.50 -10.81 0.83
N ASN A 55 -10.17 -12.09 1.08
CA ASN A 55 -11.00 -13.23 0.70
C ASN A 55 -12.34 -13.25 1.44
N ALA A 56 -12.41 -12.68 2.64
CA ALA A 56 -13.66 -12.48 3.38
C ALA A 56 -14.50 -11.29 2.86
N GLY A 57 -14.02 -10.57 1.83
CA GLY A 57 -14.70 -9.41 1.25
C GLY A 57 -14.51 -8.12 2.04
N ILE A 58 -13.57 -8.09 2.99
CA ILE A 58 -13.25 -6.90 3.77
C ILE A 58 -12.37 -5.95 2.94
N THR A 59 -12.72 -4.67 2.92
CA THR A 59 -11.92 -3.64 2.24
C THR A 59 -10.61 -3.42 2.99
N VAL A 60 -9.48 -3.83 2.39
CA VAL A 60 -8.14 -3.69 2.95
C VAL A 60 -7.45 -2.46 2.39
N LEU A 61 -6.80 -1.70 3.26
CA LEU A 61 -5.84 -0.65 2.97
C LEU A 61 -4.51 -1.02 3.61
N PHE A 62 -3.43 -0.49 3.08
CA PHE A 62 -2.09 -0.74 3.61
C PHE A 62 -1.52 0.47 4.33
N ASP A 63 -0.74 0.20 5.37
CA ASP A 63 0.03 1.17 6.13
C ASP A 63 1.47 0.66 6.33
N THR A 64 2.28 1.48 6.98
CA THR A 64 3.59 1.13 7.49
C THR A 64 3.69 1.62 8.93
N SER A 65 4.18 0.80 9.83
CA SER A 65 4.24 1.09 11.27
C SER A 65 5.01 2.37 11.62
N ARG A 66 5.75 2.94 10.67
CA ARG A 66 6.60 4.13 10.92
C ARG A 66 6.59 5.09 9.75
N SER A 67 6.33 6.36 10.03
CA SER A 67 6.22 7.42 9.02
C SER A 67 7.43 7.59 8.10
N HIS A 68 8.64 7.21 8.51
CA HIS A 68 9.83 7.26 7.67
C HIS A 68 9.97 6.08 6.70
N ASN A 69 9.09 5.08 6.81
CA ASN A 69 9.10 3.86 6.02
C ASN A 69 8.03 3.83 4.90
N TYR A 70 7.45 4.97 4.51
CA TYR A 70 6.41 5.01 3.47
C TYR A 70 6.80 4.33 2.16
N HIS A 71 8.09 4.34 1.82
CA HIS A 71 8.59 3.67 0.62
C HIS A 71 8.42 2.14 0.68
N LEU A 72 8.20 1.56 1.88
CA LEU A 72 7.98 0.13 2.08
C LEU A 72 6.52 -0.30 1.90
N ILE A 73 5.56 0.64 1.81
CA ILE A 73 4.14 0.30 1.67
C ILE A 73 3.88 -0.59 0.44
N ARG A 74 4.56 -0.32 -0.64
CA ARG A 74 4.49 -1.08 -1.89
C ARG A 74 5.07 -2.49 -1.72
N GLN A 75 6.17 -2.63 -0.99
CA GLN A 75 6.74 -3.93 -0.61
C GLN A 75 5.79 -4.70 0.30
N GLY A 76 5.13 -4.04 1.23
CA GLY A 76 4.09 -4.65 2.07
C GLY A 76 2.96 -5.25 1.23
N ALA A 77 2.45 -4.50 0.24
CA ALA A 77 1.45 -5.01 -0.69
C ALA A 77 1.97 -6.21 -1.51
N GLY A 78 3.24 -6.19 -1.94
CA GLY A 78 3.89 -7.33 -2.60
C GLY A 78 3.98 -8.57 -1.69
N ASN A 79 4.28 -8.38 -0.41
CA ASN A 79 4.23 -9.46 0.58
C ASN A 79 2.82 -10.03 0.73
N ALA A 80 1.79 -9.18 0.80
CA ALA A 80 0.41 -9.63 0.88
C ALA A 80 0.05 -10.56 -0.30
N VAL A 81 0.49 -10.22 -1.53
CA VAL A 81 0.31 -11.07 -2.72
C VAL A 81 1.10 -12.38 -2.59
N ALA A 82 2.36 -12.33 -2.13
CA ALA A 82 3.18 -13.53 -1.94
C ALA A 82 2.55 -14.52 -0.95
N TYR A 83 1.73 -14.03 -0.02
CA TYR A 83 1.00 -14.82 0.98
C TYR A 83 -0.49 -14.98 0.68
N GLY A 84 -0.87 -14.88 -0.60
CA GLY A 84 -2.16 -15.35 -1.09
C GLY A 84 -3.24 -14.29 -1.30
N MET A 85 -2.94 -13.00 -1.14
CA MET A 85 -3.86 -11.94 -1.54
C MET A 85 -3.91 -11.82 -3.07
N ASP A 86 -5.09 -11.55 -3.63
CA ASP A 86 -5.21 -11.26 -5.06
C ASP A 86 -4.40 -10.01 -5.44
N TYR A 87 -3.72 -10.07 -6.59
CA TYR A 87 -2.87 -8.97 -7.05
C TYR A 87 -3.65 -7.67 -7.27
N LEU A 88 -4.84 -7.75 -7.85
CA LEU A 88 -5.66 -6.56 -8.10
C LEU A 88 -6.21 -5.97 -6.80
N ASP A 89 -6.52 -6.80 -5.81
CA ASP A 89 -6.93 -6.35 -4.49
C ASP A 89 -5.77 -5.63 -3.76
N ALA A 90 -4.54 -6.14 -3.91
CA ALA A 90 -3.37 -5.48 -3.35
C ALA A 90 -3.11 -4.11 -4.01
N ILE A 91 -3.26 -4.00 -5.34
CA ILE A 91 -3.19 -2.71 -6.04
C ILE A 91 -4.34 -1.79 -5.60
N ALA A 92 -5.55 -2.32 -5.44
CA ALA A 92 -6.69 -1.55 -4.94
C ALA A 92 -6.43 -1.02 -3.53
N GLY A 93 -5.82 -1.81 -2.66
CA GLY A 93 -5.41 -1.41 -1.30
C GLY A 93 -4.42 -0.23 -1.26
N LEU A 94 -3.65 -0.04 -2.33
CA LEU A 94 -2.75 1.10 -2.50
C LEU A 94 -3.39 2.30 -3.23
N SER A 95 -4.57 2.16 -3.81
CA SER A 95 -5.13 3.14 -4.74
C SER A 95 -6.64 3.36 -4.55
N THR A 96 -7.48 2.56 -5.21
CA THR A 96 -8.93 2.76 -5.25
C THR A 96 -9.59 2.61 -3.89
N ASN A 97 -9.16 1.66 -3.06
CA ASN A 97 -9.71 1.48 -1.71
C ASN A 97 -9.42 2.70 -0.84
N VAL A 98 -8.18 3.22 -0.90
CA VAL A 98 -7.79 4.45 -0.19
C VAL A 98 -8.67 5.61 -0.64
N ALA A 99 -8.82 5.81 -1.95
CA ALA A 99 -9.64 6.91 -2.47
C ALA A 99 -11.10 6.80 -2.01
N ASN A 100 -11.68 5.62 -2.09
CA ASN A 100 -13.08 5.37 -1.70
C ASN A 100 -13.29 5.60 -0.20
N VAL A 101 -12.43 5.04 0.64
CA VAL A 101 -12.56 5.11 2.11
C VAL A 101 -12.39 6.53 2.63
N PHE A 102 -11.45 7.29 2.04
CA PHE A 102 -11.24 8.70 2.40
C PHE A 102 -12.10 9.70 1.61
N GLY A 103 -13.00 9.22 0.76
CA GLY A 103 -13.95 10.06 0.01
C GLY A 103 -13.32 10.90 -1.11
N LEU A 104 -12.19 10.47 -1.65
CA LEU A 104 -11.50 11.12 -2.77
C LEU A 104 -12.13 10.66 -4.09
N LYS A 105 -13.14 11.37 -4.57
CA LYS A 105 -14.00 10.95 -5.69
C LYS A 105 -13.34 11.05 -7.06
N ASP A 106 -12.23 11.75 -7.17
CA ASP A 106 -11.57 12.11 -8.42
C ASP A 106 -10.14 11.54 -8.55
N ARG A 107 -9.80 10.54 -7.73
CA ARG A 107 -8.48 9.92 -7.62
C ARG A 107 -8.58 8.41 -7.45
N GLY A 108 -7.41 7.74 -7.40
CA GLY A 108 -7.28 6.31 -7.10
C GLY A 108 -7.56 5.39 -8.28
N SER A 109 -8.04 5.91 -9.41
CA SER A 109 -8.26 5.12 -10.63
C SER A 109 -7.96 5.93 -11.89
N ILE A 110 -7.59 5.24 -12.97
CA ILE A 110 -7.39 5.84 -14.29
C ILE A 110 -8.75 5.91 -14.99
N THR A 111 -9.47 7.00 -14.74
CA THR A 111 -10.81 7.22 -15.24
C THR A 111 -10.92 8.62 -15.86
N LYS A 112 -11.69 8.76 -16.94
CA LYS A 112 -11.91 10.07 -17.58
C LYS A 112 -12.52 11.07 -16.59
N GLY A 113 -11.86 12.19 -16.41
CA GLY A 113 -12.30 13.27 -15.50
C GLY A 113 -11.64 13.19 -14.11
N HIS A 114 -10.86 12.15 -13.82
CA HIS A 114 -10.03 12.09 -12.63
C HIS A 114 -8.72 12.85 -12.82
N TYR A 115 -8.11 13.23 -11.70
CA TYR A 115 -6.75 13.76 -11.70
C TYR A 115 -5.76 12.73 -12.24
N ALA A 116 -4.84 13.19 -13.08
CA ALA A 116 -3.79 12.34 -13.63
C ALA A 116 -2.62 12.23 -12.63
N ASP A 117 -2.87 11.57 -11.50
CA ASP A 117 -1.86 11.14 -10.54
C ASP A 117 -1.48 9.69 -10.91
N ILE A 118 -0.47 9.54 -11.77
CA ILE A 118 -0.15 8.29 -12.45
C ILE A 118 1.33 7.97 -12.30
N ALA A 119 1.65 6.72 -11.94
CA ALA A 119 3.00 6.16 -12.03
C ALA A 119 3.05 5.10 -13.14
N ILE A 120 4.05 5.20 -14.01
CA ILE A 120 4.29 4.25 -15.11
C ILE A 120 5.52 3.41 -14.77
N TRP A 121 5.38 2.11 -14.90
CA TRP A 121 6.39 1.12 -14.55
C TRP A 121 6.70 0.22 -15.74
N GLU A 122 7.97 -0.16 -15.92
CA GLU A 122 8.38 -1.14 -16.94
C GLU A 122 8.33 -2.58 -16.41
N SER A 123 8.24 -2.73 -15.09
CA SER A 123 8.16 -4.01 -14.39
C SER A 123 7.10 -3.95 -13.29
N ASP A 124 6.89 -5.03 -12.57
CA ASP A 124 5.87 -5.11 -11.53
C ASP A 124 6.07 -4.01 -10.47
N PRO A 125 5.07 -3.14 -10.24
CA PRO A 125 5.15 -2.09 -9.24
C PRO A 125 5.26 -2.61 -7.80
N LEU A 126 4.87 -3.85 -7.51
CA LEU A 126 4.98 -4.43 -6.17
C LEU A 126 6.37 -5.01 -5.87
N GLU A 127 7.20 -5.21 -6.88
CA GLU A 127 8.57 -5.64 -6.70
C GLU A 127 9.46 -4.53 -6.13
N PRO A 128 10.19 -4.75 -5.02
CA PRO A 128 11.01 -3.71 -4.40
C PRO A 128 12.08 -3.10 -5.32
N ALA A 129 12.62 -3.90 -6.23
CA ALA A 129 13.65 -3.46 -7.18
C ALA A 129 13.08 -2.63 -8.35
N SER A 130 11.76 -2.65 -8.56
CA SER A 130 11.11 -1.86 -9.61
C SER A 130 11.18 -0.37 -9.31
N ILE A 131 11.49 0.41 -10.35
CA ILE A 131 11.55 1.87 -10.29
C ILE A 131 10.56 2.42 -11.33
N PRO A 132 9.73 3.42 -11.00
CA PRO A 132 8.85 4.03 -11.97
C PRO A 132 9.65 4.75 -13.05
N SER A 133 9.26 4.58 -14.31
CA SER A 133 9.84 5.31 -15.45
C SER A 133 9.32 6.74 -15.50
N TYR A 134 8.05 6.94 -15.13
CA TYR A 134 7.42 8.26 -15.08
C TYR A 134 6.46 8.35 -13.89
N ILE A 135 6.40 9.53 -13.29
CA ILE A 135 5.37 9.89 -12.31
C ILE A 135 4.74 11.22 -12.75
N PHE A 136 3.43 11.23 -12.81
CA PHE A 136 2.63 12.43 -13.06
C PHE A 136 1.84 12.77 -11.80
N ILE A 137 1.82 14.05 -11.43
CA ILE A 137 0.98 14.61 -10.36
C ILE A 137 0.16 15.73 -10.96
N ASN A 138 -1.16 15.61 -10.91
CA ASN A 138 -2.09 16.52 -11.60
C ASN A 138 -1.78 16.66 -13.11
N GLY A 139 -1.32 15.59 -13.76
CA GLY A 139 -0.94 15.60 -15.17
C GLY A 139 0.41 16.24 -15.48
N ILE A 140 1.15 16.71 -14.48
CA ILE A 140 2.48 17.29 -14.63
C ILE A 140 3.52 16.22 -14.30
N GLU A 141 4.46 15.99 -15.22
CA GLU A 141 5.57 15.07 -15.02
C GLU A 141 6.48 15.54 -13.88
N SER A 142 6.77 14.63 -12.96
CA SER A 142 7.63 14.88 -11.80
C SER A 142 9.09 14.54 -12.11
N ASP A 143 10.02 15.38 -11.67
CA ASP A 143 11.45 15.06 -11.69
C ASP A 143 11.73 13.89 -10.72
N LEU A 144 12.20 12.77 -11.26
CA LEU A 144 12.58 11.57 -10.48
C LEU A 144 14.00 11.66 -9.91
N THR A 145 14.69 12.79 -10.09
CA THR A 145 16.04 12.99 -9.59
C THR A 145 16.06 13.07 -8.06
N THR A 146 16.66 12.07 -7.43
CA THR A 146 16.81 12.00 -5.97
C THR A 146 18.16 12.56 -5.51
N ARG A 147 18.30 12.79 -4.19
CA ARG A 147 19.60 13.07 -3.59
C ARG A 147 20.61 11.95 -3.88
N SER A 148 20.17 10.69 -3.82
CA SER A 148 21.04 9.53 -4.07
C SER A 148 21.52 9.48 -5.50
N SER A 149 20.64 9.71 -6.50
CA SER A 149 21.04 9.75 -7.91
C SER A 149 22.03 10.87 -8.19
N ARG A 150 21.79 12.07 -7.65
CA ARG A 150 22.73 13.22 -7.78
C ARG A 150 24.09 12.94 -7.13
N LEU A 151 24.13 12.25 -5.99
CA LEU A 151 25.39 11.85 -5.36
C LEU A 151 26.12 10.80 -6.20
N LYS A 152 25.40 9.77 -6.70
CA LYS A 152 25.94 8.77 -7.61
C LYS A 152 26.63 9.45 -8.81
N ASP A 153 25.92 10.31 -9.52
CA ASP A 153 26.43 11.00 -10.71
C ASP A 153 27.65 11.87 -10.39
N ARG A 154 27.62 12.54 -9.24
CA ARG A 154 28.75 13.35 -8.76
C ARG A 154 30.00 12.51 -8.52
N TYR A 155 29.86 11.31 -7.97
CA TYR A 155 31.01 10.46 -7.66
C TYR A 155 31.51 9.69 -8.88
N ILE A 156 30.63 9.23 -9.77
CA ILE A 156 31.04 8.63 -11.06
C ILE A 156 31.89 9.63 -11.86
N LYS A 157 31.41 10.86 -12.03
CA LYS A 157 32.17 11.92 -12.73
C LYS A 157 33.59 12.21 -12.13
N LYS A 158 33.82 11.85 -10.86
CA LYS A 158 35.14 11.97 -10.23
C LYS A 158 36.04 10.77 -10.53
N LEU A 159 35.48 9.60 -10.73
CA LEU A 159 36.21 8.37 -11.09
C LEU A 159 36.70 8.45 -12.55
N ASP A 160 35.85 8.96 -13.45
CA ASP A 160 36.15 9.10 -14.88
C ASP A 160 37.27 10.16 -15.16
N LYS A 161 37.63 10.98 -14.15
CA LYS A 161 38.71 12.00 -14.24
C LYS A 161 40.03 11.51 -13.73
N LYS A 162 40.20 10.25 -13.36
CA LYS A 162 41.43 9.59 -12.99
C LYS A 162 41.91 8.67 -14.12
#